data_f1c3343d1bd9d1de300229fb324c7ed9
#
_entry.id   f1c3343d1bd9d1de300229fb324c7ed9
#
_cell.length_a   1.000
_cell.length_b   1.000
_cell.length_c   1.000
_cell.angle_alpha   90.00
_cell.angle_beta   90.00
_cell.angle_gamma   90.00
#
_symmetry.space_group_name_H-M   'P 1'
#
loop_
_entity.id
_entity.type
_entity.pdbx_description
1 polymer ?
#
loop_
_entity_poly.entity_id
_entity_poly.type
_entity_poly.pdbx_seq_one_letter_code
_entity_poly.pdbx_strand_id
1 'polypeptide(L)'
;MIRIRKGRAKSTAAAGVILAGLLGGVLVGAPSAVAESGDDAGPLGRCDRVWVKNVYGYKSKHHGKGPIYKDGRGGTITVEKIRAGEFETSVSGTVGVTAKAAVAEAKAEVSAGAAVKTSWNTKHSYSHKISRNKYGNVQYGSWGHTARVEKYLTLPNCKKSQRKTGTAKISNSKQGFRYWETSS
;
A
#
# COMPACT_ATOMS: atom_id res chain seq x y z
N MET A 1 -33.83 -36.58 2.32
CA MET A 1 -34.72 -35.45 1.93
C MET A 1 -34.61 -34.36 2.98
N ILE A 2 -33.85 -33.32 2.73
CA ILE A 2 -33.71 -32.15 3.63
C ILE A 2 -34.09 -30.91 2.83
N ARG A 3 -35.15 -30.23 3.26
CA ARG A 3 -35.66 -28.99 2.66
C ARG A 3 -34.86 -27.80 3.14
N ILE A 4 -34.27 -27.04 2.21
CA ILE A 4 -33.61 -25.76 2.47
C ILE A 4 -34.65 -24.64 2.34
N ARG A 5 -34.89 -23.90 3.43
CA ARG A 5 -35.71 -22.68 3.44
C ARG A 5 -34.91 -21.46 2.94
N LYS A 6 -35.39 -20.85 1.86
CA LYS A 6 -34.96 -19.55 1.38
C LYS A 6 -35.45 -18.44 2.33
N GLY A 7 -34.54 -17.71 2.98
CA GLY A 7 -34.84 -16.48 3.71
C GLY A 7 -34.89 -15.29 2.74
N ARG A 8 -36.03 -14.58 2.70
CA ARG A 8 -36.24 -13.32 1.97
C ARG A 8 -35.68 -12.17 2.80
N ALA A 9 -34.74 -11.39 2.27
CA ALA A 9 -34.33 -10.10 2.82
C ALA A 9 -35.37 -9.05 2.44
N LYS A 10 -35.87 -8.31 3.46
CA LYS A 10 -36.75 -7.15 3.28
C LYS A 10 -35.89 -5.90 3.17
N SER A 11 -36.02 -5.19 2.05
CA SER A 11 -35.48 -3.85 1.86
C SER A 11 -36.43 -2.82 2.49
N THR A 12 -35.93 -2.00 3.40
CA THR A 12 -36.64 -0.87 3.99
C THR A 12 -36.21 0.41 3.27
N ALA A 13 -37.12 0.99 2.50
CA ALA A 13 -36.96 2.32 1.92
C ALA A 13 -37.37 3.37 2.95
N ALA A 14 -36.51 4.32 3.26
CA ALA A 14 -36.82 5.50 4.07
C ALA A 14 -37.11 6.68 3.14
N ALA A 15 -38.34 7.18 3.23
CA ALA A 15 -38.82 8.34 2.50
C ALA A 15 -38.35 9.63 3.19
N GLY A 16 -37.79 10.54 2.40
CA GLY A 16 -37.42 11.89 2.85
C GLY A 16 -38.61 12.82 2.90
N VAL A 17 -38.68 13.64 3.96
CA VAL A 17 -39.64 14.72 4.12
C VAL A 17 -38.95 16.01 3.66
N ILE A 18 -39.57 16.68 2.66
CA ILE A 18 -39.23 18.03 2.19
C ILE A 18 -40.09 19.00 3.00
N LEU A 19 -39.47 19.90 3.75
CA LEU A 19 -40.13 21.06 4.33
C LEU A 19 -39.74 22.31 3.55
N ALA A 20 -40.67 22.85 2.82
CA ALA A 20 -40.61 24.18 2.22
C ALA A 20 -40.96 25.22 3.27
N GLY A 21 -40.10 26.19 3.53
CA GLY A 21 -40.37 27.37 4.32
C GLY A 21 -39.98 28.62 3.54
N LEU A 22 -41.03 29.36 3.12
CA LEU A 22 -40.95 30.68 2.48
C LEU A 22 -40.95 31.78 3.53
N LEU A 23 -40.35 32.93 3.16
CA LEU A 23 -40.57 34.29 3.60
C LEU A 23 -39.55 34.91 4.57
N GLY A 24 -38.99 36.04 4.09
CA GLY A 24 -38.40 37.06 4.92
C GLY A 24 -37.17 37.73 4.26
N GLY A 25 -37.41 38.66 3.32
CA GLY A 25 -36.35 39.53 2.80
C GLY A 25 -35.91 40.58 3.82
N VAL A 26 -34.60 40.66 4.04
CA VAL A 26 -33.96 41.86 4.56
C VAL A 26 -32.74 42.10 3.69
N LEU A 27 -32.81 43.12 2.86
CA LEU A 27 -31.68 43.72 2.16
C LEU A 27 -30.82 44.45 3.19
N VAL A 28 -29.85 43.77 3.76
CA VAL A 28 -28.75 44.41 4.49
C VAL A 28 -27.56 44.46 3.57
N GLY A 29 -27.10 45.68 3.29
CA GLY A 29 -26.02 45.99 2.40
C GLY A 29 -24.78 45.15 2.69
N ALA A 30 -24.28 44.48 1.65
CA ALA A 30 -23.00 43.82 1.69
C ALA A 30 -21.91 44.88 1.91
N PRO A 31 -21.08 44.78 2.94
CA PRO A 31 -19.84 45.54 2.96
C PRO A 31 -19.01 45.01 1.78
N SER A 32 -18.67 45.90 0.88
CA SER A 32 -17.67 45.68 -0.14
C SER A 32 -16.41 45.19 0.56
N ALA A 33 -16.18 43.87 0.55
CA ALA A 33 -14.88 43.34 0.89
C ALA A 33 -13.91 43.90 -0.16
N VAL A 34 -13.23 44.96 0.23
CA VAL A 34 -12.00 45.39 -0.43
C VAL A 34 -11.10 44.17 -0.32
N ALA A 35 -10.92 43.44 -1.42
CA ALA A 35 -9.86 42.48 -1.54
C ALA A 35 -8.56 43.30 -1.43
N GLU A 36 -8.06 43.38 -0.24
CA GLU A 36 -6.71 43.80 0.05
C GLU A 36 -5.85 42.70 -0.60
N SER A 37 -5.45 42.94 -1.85
CA SER A 37 -4.36 42.24 -2.50
C SER A 37 -3.09 42.61 -1.73
N GLY A 38 -2.97 42.02 -0.55
CA GLY A 38 -1.72 41.91 0.14
C GLY A 38 -0.83 40.99 -0.71
N ASP A 39 -0.07 41.60 -1.60
CA ASP A 39 1.20 41.05 -2.09
C ASP A 39 2.18 40.97 -0.89
N ASP A 40 1.84 40.15 0.09
CA ASP A 40 2.82 39.53 0.94
C ASP A 40 3.53 38.44 0.14
N ALA A 41 4.30 38.89 -0.84
CA ALA A 41 5.47 38.15 -1.26
C ALA A 41 6.38 38.07 -0.04
N GLY A 42 6.07 37.14 0.86
CA GLY A 42 6.92 36.76 1.97
C GLY A 42 8.33 36.55 1.39
N PRO A 43 9.41 36.81 2.11
CA PRO A 43 10.76 36.82 1.58
C PRO A 43 11.03 35.51 0.86
N LEU A 44 11.09 35.59 -0.45
CA LEU A 44 11.42 34.49 -1.36
C LEU A 44 12.69 33.84 -0.87
N GLY A 45 12.57 32.59 -0.37
CA GLY A 45 13.72 31.76 -0.12
C GLY A 45 14.01 31.33 1.31
N ARG A 46 13.08 31.49 2.26
CA ARG A 46 13.26 30.88 3.59
C ARG A 46 12.43 29.61 3.72
N CYS A 47 13.09 28.50 3.88
CA CYS A 47 12.47 27.23 4.25
C CYS A 47 12.51 27.04 5.76
N ASP A 48 11.49 26.37 6.31
CA ASP A 48 11.52 26.00 7.71
C ASP A 48 12.56 24.92 7.98
N ARG A 49 13.21 25.01 9.12
CA ARG A 49 14.14 23.98 9.60
C ARG A 49 13.38 22.80 10.14
N VAL A 50 13.02 21.86 9.26
CA VAL A 50 12.20 20.69 9.61
C VAL A 50 12.81 19.39 9.12
N TRP A 51 12.55 18.29 9.86
CA TRP A 51 12.87 16.96 9.41
C TRP A 51 11.80 16.46 8.42
N VAL A 52 12.23 16.19 7.22
CA VAL A 52 11.39 15.61 6.15
C VAL A 52 11.68 14.12 6.04
N LYS A 53 10.61 13.33 5.90
CA LYS A 53 10.68 11.88 5.67
C LYS A 53 9.91 11.59 4.40
N ASN A 54 10.55 10.93 3.43
CA ASN A 54 9.94 10.56 2.16
C ASN A 54 10.04 9.06 1.94
N VAL A 55 9.00 8.49 1.34
CA VAL A 55 9.00 7.12 0.80
C VAL A 55 8.64 7.24 -0.67
N TYR A 56 9.47 6.73 -1.57
CA TYR A 56 9.35 6.95 -2.99
C TYR A 56 9.98 5.82 -3.81
N GLY A 57 9.78 5.84 -5.13
CA GLY A 57 10.38 4.88 -6.05
C GLY A 57 9.88 3.47 -5.83
N TYR A 58 8.57 3.32 -5.65
CA TYR A 58 7.91 2.04 -5.45
C TYR A 58 8.09 1.12 -6.66
N LYS A 59 8.49 -0.11 -6.38
CA LYS A 59 8.59 -1.19 -7.37
C LYS A 59 7.83 -2.40 -6.85
N SER A 60 6.88 -2.90 -7.63
CA SER A 60 6.18 -4.14 -7.31
C SER A 60 7.16 -5.29 -7.20
N LYS A 61 7.07 -6.06 -6.12
CA LYS A 61 7.95 -7.19 -5.86
C LYS A 61 7.23 -8.27 -5.09
N HIS A 62 7.46 -9.52 -5.49
CA HIS A 62 7.12 -10.68 -4.69
C HIS A 62 8.15 -10.85 -3.58
N HIS A 63 7.71 -10.74 -2.33
CA HIS A 63 8.53 -10.99 -1.14
C HIS A 63 8.34 -12.44 -0.72
N GLY A 64 9.21 -13.31 -1.24
CA GLY A 64 9.17 -14.73 -0.93
C GLY A 64 9.55 -15.03 0.52
N LYS A 65 8.93 -16.06 1.10
CA LYS A 65 9.23 -16.59 2.45
C LYS A 65 9.23 -18.11 2.44
N GLY A 66 10.23 -18.68 3.07
CA GLY A 66 10.43 -20.14 3.08
C GLY A 66 11.20 -20.66 1.87
N PRO A 67 11.22 -21.97 1.67
CA PRO A 67 12.02 -22.62 0.62
C PRO A 67 11.54 -22.26 -0.78
N ILE A 68 12.46 -22.31 -1.71
CA ILE A 68 12.16 -22.37 -3.13
C ILE A 68 12.03 -23.86 -3.47
N TYR A 69 10.89 -24.26 -4.00
CA TYR A 69 10.69 -25.59 -4.54
C TYR A 69 11.13 -25.59 -5.99
N LYS A 70 11.94 -26.59 -6.36
CA LYS A 70 12.44 -26.78 -7.73
C LYS A 70 12.09 -28.17 -8.19
N ASP A 71 11.59 -28.31 -9.41
CA ASP A 71 11.26 -29.59 -10.01
C ASP A 71 11.81 -29.69 -11.44
N GLY A 72 11.92 -30.90 -11.94
CA GLY A 72 12.62 -31.42 -13.09
C GLY A 72 12.53 -30.66 -14.41
N ARG A 73 13.03 -31.32 -15.47
CA ARG A 73 12.99 -30.80 -16.84
C ARG A 73 11.66 -31.17 -17.50
N GLY A 74 10.73 -30.20 -17.52
CA GLY A 74 9.36 -30.45 -17.99
C GLY A 74 8.49 -31.09 -16.91
N GLY A 75 7.29 -31.55 -17.26
CA GLY A 75 6.32 -32.11 -16.31
C GLY A 75 5.46 -31.06 -15.64
N THR A 76 5.05 -31.31 -14.40
CA THR A 76 4.18 -30.39 -13.63
C THR A 76 4.68 -30.30 -12.20
N ILE A 77 5.00 -29.10 -11.75
CA ILE A 77 5.32 -28.84 -10.34
C ILE A 77 4.02 -28.59 -9.57
N THR A 78 3.82 -29.27 -8.45
CA THR A 78 2.70 -29.04 -7.53
C THR A 78 3.26 -28.82 -6.14
N VAL A 79 2.88 -27.71 -5.51
CA VAL A 79 3.32 -27.32 -4.16
C VAL A 79 2.16 -26.91 -3.30
N GLU A 80 2.30 -27.14 -2.01
CA GLU A 80 1.31 -26.75 -0.99
C GLU A 80 1.96 -25.96 0.14
N LYS A 81 1.29 -24.91 0.60
CA LYS A 81 1.63 -24.17 1.80
C LYS A 81 0.58 -24.44 2.86
N ILE A 82 0.92 -25.30 3.80
CA ILE A 82 -0.03 -25.81 4.82
C ILE A 82 0.12 -25.03 6.14
N ARG A 83 1.36 -24.67 6.51
CA ARG A 83 1.63 -24.04 7.81
C ARG A 83 1.29 -22.55 7.76
N ALA A 84 0.58 -22.10 8.80
CA ALA A 84 0.34 -20.68 9.05
C ALA A 84 1.66 -19.88 9.14
N GLY A 85 1.59 -18.60 8.87
CA GLY A 85 2.74 -17.72 8.95
C GLY A 85 2.33 -16.26 8.69
N GLU A 86 3.33 -15.41 8.60
CA GLU A 86 3.11 -13.98 8.42
C GLU A 86 4.21 -13.33 7.59
N PHE A 87 3.85 -12.22 6.94
CA PHE A 87 4.78 -11.30 6.30
C PHE A 87 4.75 -9.97 7.03
N GLU A 88 5.91 -9.38 7.24
CA GLU A 88 6.05 -8.09 7.88
C GLU A 88 6.68 -7.08 6.91
N THR A 89 6.23 -5.84 7.02
CA THR A 89 6.91 -4.71 6.39
C THR A 89 8.14 -4.38 7.20
N SER A 90 9.27 -4.28 6.54
CA SER A 90 10.54 -3.90 7.15
C SER A 90 11.13 -2.66 6.48
N VAL A 91 11.79 -1.84 7.29
CA VAL A 91 12.56 -0.69 6.82
C VAL A 91 14.01 -0.89 7.27
N SER A 92 14.92 -0.93 6.31
CA SER A 92 16.36 -1.08 6.55
C SER A 92 17.06 0.28 6.52
N GLY A 93 18.16 0.37 7.27
CA GLY A 93 18.97 1.59 7.39
C GLY A 93 18.59 2.43 8.62
N THR A 94 19.47 3.36 8.97
CA THR A 94 19.34 4.25 10.14
C THR A 94 18.48 5.48 9.84
N VAL A 95 17.39 5.30 9.07
CA VAL A 95 16.61 6.42 8.52
C VAL A 95 15.61 6.99 9.53
N GLY A 96 15.18 6.18 10.51
CA GLY A 96 14.13 6.59 11.47
C GLY A 96 12.76 6.77 10.82
N VAL A 97 12.51 6.09 9.69
CA VAL A 97 11.19 5.87 9.11
C VAL A 97 10.66 4.55 9.63
N THR A 98 9.47 4.56 10.23
CA THR A 98 8.85 3.35 10.77
C THR A 98 8.13 2.54 9.69
N ALA A 99 7.91 1.24 9.92
CA ALA A 99 7.10 0.40 9.03
C ALA A 99 5.67 0.97 8.87
N LYS A 100 5.08 1.53 9.95
CA LYS A 100 3.76 2.19 9.89
C LYS A 100 3.75 3.37 8.92
N ALA A 101 4.76 4.24 8.98
CA ALA A 101 4.87 5.38 8.08
C ALA A 101 5.05 4.94 6.62
N ALA A 102 5.93 3.97 6.37
CA ALA A 102 6.15 3.43 5.02
C ALA A 102 4.87 2.78 4.44
N VAL A 103 4.07 2.10 5.28
CA VAL A 103 2.77 1.52 4.86
C VAL A 103 1.73 2.60 4.59
N ALA A 104 1.66 3.66 5.40
CA ALA A 104 0.71 4.75 5.20
C ALA A 104 0.95 5.44 3.85
N GLU A 105 2.19 5.78 3.53
CA GLU A 105 2.58 6.33 2.23
C GLU A 105 2.27 5.37 1.07
N ALA A 106 2.59 4.07 1.22
CA ALA A 106 2.30 3.08 0.20
C ALA A 106 0.80 2.88 -0.06
N LYS A 107 -0.05 3.03 0.97
CA LYS A 107 -1.51 2.98 0.82
C LYS A 107 -2.04 4.15 0.01
N ALA A 108 -1.50 5.33 0.22
CA ALA A 108 -1.88 6.53 -0.51
C ALA A 108 -1.40 6.48 -1.97
N GLU A 109 -0.17 6.03 -2.20
CA GLU A 109 0.50 6.17 -3.49
C GLU A 109 0.27 4.98 -4.45
N VAL A 110 0.29 3.73 -3.95
CA VAL A 110 0.39 2.57 -4.84
C VAL A 110 -0.51 1.38 -4.51
N SER A 111 -0.91 1.15 -3.27
CA SER A 111 -1.64 -0.06 -2.89
C SER A 111 -2.40 0.04 -1.58
N ALA A 112 -3.73 0.08 -1.66
CA ALA A 112 -4.60 0.00 -0.48
C ALA A 112 -4.37 -1.28 0.37
N GLY A 113 -3.85 -2.34 -0.23
CA GLY A 113 -3.54 -3.60 0.45
C GLY A 113 -2.20 -3.63 1.19
N ALA A 114 -1.40 -2.54 1.16
CA ALA A 114 -0.16 -2.47 1.92
C ALA A 114 -0.44 -2.62 3.42
N ALA A 115 0.35 -3.43 4.12
CA ALA A 115 0.14 -3.74 5.53
C ALA A 115 1.46 -3.81 6.30
N VAL A 116 1.44 -3.40 7.58
CA VAL A 116 2.59 -3.55 8.47
C VAL A 116 2.87 -5.04 8.68
N LYS A 117 1.81 -5.82 8.86
CA LYS A 117 1.84 -7.26 9.06
C LYS A 117 0.65 -7.89 8.35
N THR A 118 0.87 -9.01 7.71
CA THR A 118 -0.19 -9.82 7.09
C THR A 118 0.07 -11.29 7.35
N SER A 119 -0.95 -12.02 7.76
CA SER A 119 -0.87 -13.43 8.11
C SER A 119 -1.67 -14.30 7.15
N TRP A 120 -1.36 -15.57 7.10
CA TRP A 120 -2.17 -16.60 6.46
C TRP A 120 -2.35 -17.79 7.41
N ASN A 121 -3.53 -18.35 7.40
CA ASN A 121 -3.90 -19.51 8.23
C ASN A 121 -4.58 -20.62 7.42
N THR A 122 -4.71 -20.43 6.12
CA THR A 122 -5.35 -21.37 5.21
C THR A 122 -4.33 -22.11 4.37
N LYS A 123 -4.71 -23.30 3.91
CA LYS A 123 -3.96 -24.07 2.92
C LYS A 123 -3.99 -23.36 1.57
N HIS A 124 -2.82 -23.20 0.97
CA HIS A 124 -2.68 -22.72 -0.40
C HIS A 124 -2.00 -23.80 -1.23
N SER A 125 -2.60 -24.16 -2.36
CA SER A 125 -2.02 -25.08 -3.34
C SER A 125 -1.78 -24.36 -4.66
N TYR A 126 -0.75 -24.78 -5.37
CA TYR A 126 -0.38 -24.23 -6.66
C TYR A 126 0.15 -25.36 -7.54
N SER A 127 -0.31 -25.44 -8.79
CA SER A 127 0.17 -26.37 -9.78
C SER A 127 0.46 -25.64 -11.10
N HIS A 128 1.59 -25.93 -11.72
CA HIS A 128 1.99 -25.30 -12.97
C HIS A 128 2.80 -26.27 -13.84
N LYS A 129 2.51 -26.24 -15.16
CA LYS A 129 3.24 -27.04 -16.14
C LYS A 129 4.61 -26.39 -16.43
N ILE A 130 5.67 -27.18 -16.34
CA ILE A 130 7.03 -26.75 -16.63
C ILE A 130 7.28 -26.91 -18.14
N SER A 131 7.87 -25.90 -18.76
CA SER A 131 8.26 -25.94 -20.16
C SER A 131 9.30 -27.05 -20.43
N ARG A 132 9.26 -27.63 -21.61
CA ARG A 132 10.22 -28.67 -22.02
C ARG A 132 11.67 -28.16 -21.85
N ASN A 133 12.54 -28.99 -21.27
CA ASN A 133 13.94 -28.70 -21.00
C ASN A 133 14.19 -27.51 -20.01
N LYS A 134 13.18 -27.11 -19.23
CA LYS A 134 13.30 -26.11 -18.16
C LYS A 134 13.06 -26.74 -16.79
N TYR A 135 13.62 -26.12 -15.76
CA TYR A 135 13.27 -26.39 -14.37
C TYR A 135 12.25 -25.36 -13.89
N GLY A 136 11.17 -25.85 -13.29
CA GLY A 136 10.17 -25.00 -12.64
C GLY A 136 10.60 -24.68 -11.22
N ASN A 137 10.50 -23.41 -10.84
CA ASN A 137 10.78 -22.96 -9.49
C ASN A 137 9.53 -22.27 -8.94
N VAL A 138 9.19 -22.51 -7.67
CA VAL A 138 8.02 -21.93 -7.00
C VAL A 138 8.42 -21.48 -5.61
N GLN A 139 7.97 -20.28 -5.23
CA GLN A 139 8.11 -19.76 -3.86
C GLN A 139 6.84 -19.07 -3.41
N TYR A 140 6.40 -19.37 -2.18
CA TYR A 140 5.28 -18.68 -1.55
C TYR A 140 5.72 -17.32 -1.02
N GLY A 141 4.87 -16.30 -1.16
CA GLY A 141 5.21 -14.95 -0.72
C GLY A 141 4.04 -13.97 -0.74
N SER A 142 4.36 -12.72 -0.40
CA SER A 142 3.45 -11.57 -0.49
C SER A 142 3.79 -10.74 -1.73
N TRP A 143 2.76 -10.36 -2.50
CA TRP A 143 2.87 -9.45 -3.65
C TRP A 143 2.85 -8.01 -3.16
N GLY A 144 4.00 -7.53 -2.71
CA GLY A 144 4.15 -6.21 -2.13
C GLY A 144 5.00 -5.26 -3.00
N HIS A 145 5.66 -4.32 -2.34
CA HIS A 145 6.49 -3.31 -2.98
C HIS A 145 7.84 -3.17 -2.27
N THR A 146 8.86 -2.81 -3.02
CA THR A 146 10.09 -2.25 -2.49
C THR A 146 10.09 -0.76 -2.79
N ALA A 147 10.44 0.07 -1.80
CA ALA A 147 10.53 1.51 -1.95
C ALA A 147 11.84 2.03 -1.36
N ARG A 148 12.26 3.21 -1.80
CA ARG A 148 13.34 3.97 -1.16
C ARG A 148 12.76 4.80 -0.04
N VAL A 149 13.49 4.91 1.07
CA VAL A 149 13.17 5.80 2.18
C VAL A 149 14.30 6.80 2.38
N GLU A 150 13.94 8.04 2.63
CA GLU A 150 14.87 9.14 2.85
C GLU A 150 14.40 9.96 4.07
N LYS A 151 15.33 10.39 4.88
CA LYS A 151 15.12 11.41 5.92
C LYS A 151 16.22 12.46 5.80
N TYR A 152 15.85 13.73 5.82
CA TYR A 152 16.78 14.84 5.80
C TYR A 152 16.25 16.02 6.60
N LEU A 153 17.15 16.89 7.02
CA LEU A 153 16.82 18.17 7.64
C LEU A 153 16.82 19.24 6.54
N THR A 154 15.70 19.93 6.34
CA THR A 154 15.65 21.13 5.53
C THR A 154 16.25 22.29 6.32
N LEU A 155 17.16 23.04 5.71
CA LEU A 155 17.78 24.23 6.31
C LEU A 155 17.03 25.51 5.85
N PRO A 156 17.22 26.66 6.54
CA PRO A 156 16.59 27.93 6.14
C PRO A 156 16.91 28.40 4.70
N ASN A 157 18.04 27.94 4.15
CA ASN A 157 18.43 28.17 2.74
C ASN A 157 17.86 27.11 1.78
N CYS A 158 16.83 26.35 2.19
CA CYS A 158 16.18 25.27 1.44
C CYS A 158 17.09 24.09 1.04
N LYS A 159 18.31 24.03 1.53
CA LYS A 159 19.23 22.91 1.27
C LYS A 159 18.93 21.74 2.20
N LYS A 160 19.11 20.54 1.68
CA LYS A 160 19.02 19.30 2.46
C LYS A 160 20.31 19.04 3.22
N SER A 161 20.21 18.76 4.51
CA SER A 161 21.32 18.39 5.39
C SER A 161 21.01 17.09 6.13
N GLN A 162 22.02 16.45 6.69
CA GLN A 162 21.92 15.22 7.49
C GLN A 162 21.08 14.12 6.81
N ARG A 163 21.26 13.95 5.52
CA ARG A 163 20.52 13.00 4.69
C ARG A 163 20.85 11.56 5.08
N LYS A 164 19.82 10.78 5.36
CA LYS A 164 19.88 9.33 5.58
C LYS A 164 18.98 8.63 4.60
N THR A 165 19.44 7.53 4.03
CA THR A 165 18.67 6.74 3.04
C THR A 165 18.56 5.28 3.47
N GLY A 166 17.55 4.60 2.98
CA GLY A 166 17.32 3.19 3.24
C GLY A 166 16.32 2.59 2.24
N THR A 167 15.91 1.37 2.52
CA THR A 167 14.95 0.64 1.70
C THR A 167 13.80 0.11 2.56
N ALA A 168 12.58 0.25 2.09
CA ALA A 168 11.42 -0.39 2.67
C ALA A 168 11.02 -1.61 1.82
N LYS A 169 10.78 -2.75 2.49
CA LYS A 169 10.10 -3.92 1.93
C LYS A 169 8.70 -3.90 2.49
N ILE A 170 7.73 -3.55 1.67
CA ILE A 170 6.34 -3.31 2.07
C ILE A 170 5.52 -4.53 1.70
N SER A 171 4.98 -5.21 2.70
CA SER A 171 4.11 -6.36 2.52
C SER A 171 2.69 -5.94 2.11
N ASN A 172 1.99 -6.84 1.41
CA ASN A 172 0.61 -6.65 0.98
C ASN A 172 -0.25 -7.82 1.46
N SER A 173 -1.53 -7.59 1.64
CA SER A 173 -2.52 -8.63 1.94
C SER A 173 -2.66 -9.67 0.82
N LYS A 174 -2.28 -9.33 -0.41
CA LYS A 174 -2.22 -10.28 -1.52
C LYS A 174 -1.04 -11.24 -1.35
N GLN A 175 -1.33 -12.51 -1.18
CA GLN A 175 -0.36 -13.57 -0.97
C GLN A 175 -0.53 -14.66 -2.02
N GLY A 176 0.54 -15.40 -2.32
CA GLY A 176 0.47 -16.48 -3.28
C GLY A 176 1.84 -16.99 -3.71
N PHE A 177 1.81 -17.93 -4.63
CA PHE A 177 3.00 -18.51 -5.20
C PHE A 177 3.48 -17.69 -6.40
N ARG A 178 4.80 -17.45 -6.47
CA ARG A 178 5.49 -16.99 -7.65
C ARG A 178 6.14 -18.18 -8.32
N TYR A 179 5.90 -18.34 -9.62
CA TYR A 179 6.54 -19.32 -10.49
C TYR A 179 7.56 -18.65 -11.41
N TRP A 180 8.66 -19.34 -11.70
CA TRP A 180 9.61 -18.94 -12.74
C TRP A 180 10.40 -20.17 -13.21
N GLU A 181 10.96 -20.09 -14.39
CA GLU A 181 11.74 -21.16 -14.99
C GLU A 181 13.22 -20.81 -15.10
N THR A 182 14.07 -21.85 -15.01
CA THR A 182 15.52 -21.77 -15.22
C THR A 182 15.97 -22.87 -16.17
N SER A 183 17.13 -22.65 -16.81
CA SER A 183 17.75 -23.66 -17.70
C SER A 183 18.60 -24.67 -16.93
N SER A 184 18.95 -24.34 -15.67
CA SER A 184 19.76 -25.14 -14.74
C SER A 184 19.17 -25.03 -13.34
#